data_a013d7f795cf20d74dc01811cd3ff538
#
_entry.id   a013d7f795cf20d74dc01811cd3ff538
#
_cell.length_a   1.000
_cell.length_b   1.000
_cell.length_c   1.000
_cell.angle_alpha   90.00
_cell.angle_beta   90.00
_cell.angle_gamma   90.00
#
_symmetry.space_group_name_H-M   'P 1'
#
loop_
_entity.id
_entity.type
_entity.pdbx_description
1 polymer ?
#
loop_
_entity_poly.entity_id
_entity_poly.type
_entity_poly.pdbx_seq_one_letter_code
_entity_poly.pdbx_strand_id
1 'polypeptide(L)'
;MEPFLLLLSQAAEDPEVLSVKITIYRLASPSKVARILCRAAENGKDVLVLMELRARFDEAHNLAWAKQLEEAGCQVIYGMEGFKCHSKVCLITTRSRGKTGYLTQIGTGNYNEKTNAMYTDLCLMTADQAIGEDAA
;
A
#
# COMPACT_ATOMS: atom_id res chain seq x y z
N MET A 1 -8.59 3.42 -9.56
CA MET A 1 -8.65 2.88 -8.20
C MET A 1 -9.21 1.46 -8.14
N GLU A 2 -10.34 1.13 -8.79
CA GLU A 2 -10.95 -0.22 -8.73
C GLU A 2 -9.99 -1.37 -9.13
N PRO A 3 -9.20 -1.29 -10.23
CA PRO A 3 -8.26 -2.37 -10.55
C PRO A 3 -7.20 -2.58 -9.47
N PHE A 4 -6.71 -1.51 -8.84
CA PHE A 4 -5.76 -1.61 -7.73
C PHE A 4 -6.38 -2.24 -6.48
N LEU A 5 -7.61 -1.85 -6.12
CA LEU A 5 -8.33 -2.45 -4.99
C LEU A 5 -8.59 -3.94 -5.21
N LEU A 6 -8.89 -4.34 -6.45
CA LEU A 6 -9.06 -5.74 -6.81
C LEU A 6 -7.75 -6.52 -6.65
N LEU A 7 -6.65 -6.00 -7.21
CA LEU A 7 -5.31 -6.59 -7.07
C LEU A 7 -4.93 -6.76 -5.59
N LEU A 8 -5.08 -5.70 -4.80
CA LEU A 8 -4.73 -5.72 -3.38
C LEU A 8 -5.62 -6.69 -2.58
N SER A 9 -6.92 -6.76 -2.93
CA SER A 9 -7.86 -7.70 -2.31
C SER A 9 -7.52 -9.15 -2.63
N GLN A 10 -7.15 -9.45 -3.87
CA GLN A 10 -6.68 -10.78 -4.26
C GLN A 10 -5.38 -11.14 -3.52
N ALA A 11 -4.42 -10.21 -3.45
CA ALA A 11 -3.18 -10.40 -2.73
C ALA A 11 -3.37 -10.71 -1.24
N ALA A 12 -4.38 -10.12 -0.61
CA ALA A 12 -4.69 -10.37 0.80
C ALA A 12 -5.15 -11.82 1.06
N GLU A 13 -5.76 -12.47 0.05
CA GLU A 13 -6.28 -13.84 0.16
C GLU A 13 -5.34 -14.92 -0.41
N ASP A 14 -4.46 -14.54 -1.36
CA ASP A 14 -3.63 -15.48 -2.10
C ASP A 14 -2.55 -16.11 -1.18
N PRO A 15 -2.52 -17.44 -1.01
CA PRO A 15 -1.51 -18.11 -0.18
C PRO A 15 -0.07 -17.99 -0.74
N GLU A 16 0.11 -17.70 -2.02
CA GLU A 16 1.43 -17.47 -2.61
C GLU A 16 1.99 -16.08 -2.31
N VAL A 17 1.17 -15.13 -1.84
CA VAL A 17 1.63 -13.79 -1.44
C VAL A 17 2.29 -13.86 -0.07
N LEU A 18 3.54 -13.38 0.00
CA LEU A 18 4.34 -13.28 1.22
C LEU A 18 4.18 -11.94 1.90
N SER A 19 4.26 -10.86 1.12
CA SER A 19 4.27 -9.51 1.69
C SER A 19 3.61 -8.48 0.79
N VAL A 20 3.18 -7.40 1.44
CA VAL A 20 2.68 -6.17 0.80
C VAL A 20 3.43 -4.99 1.40
N LYS A 21 4.18 -4.24 0.58
CA LYS A 21 4.81 -2.99 0.99
C LYS A 21 4.15 -1.82 0.27
N ILE A 22 3.77 -0.78 0.97
CA ILE A 22 3.04 0.34 0.38
C ILE A 22 3.42 1.68 1.00
N THR A 23 3.52 2.71 0.16
CA THR A 23 3.70 4.10 0.61
C THR A 23 2.34 4.80 0.66
N ILE A 24 1.99 5.40 1.78
CA ILE A 24 0.72 6.08 1.98
C ILE A 24 0.96 7.55 2.31
N TYR A 25 0.48 8.44 1.44
CA TYR A 25 0.46 9.88 1.70
C TYR A 25 -0.87 10.34 2.30
N ARG A 26 -2.00 9.85 1.76
CA ARG A 26 -3.36 10.16 2.22
C ARG A 26 -4.29 8.98 2.04
N LEU A 27 -5.06 8.68 3.06
CA LEU A 27 -6.16 7.71 3.00
C LEU A 27 -7.51 8.42 3.04
N ALA A 28 -8.52 7.80 2.46
CA ALA A 28 -9.90 8.21 2.65
C ALA A 28 -10.40 7.86 4.05
N SER A 29 -11.50 8.47 4.47
CA SER A 29 -12.24 8.07 5.66
C SER A 29 -13.72 7.88 5.28
N PRO A 30 -14.22 6.62 5.27
CA PRO A 30 -13.49 5.34 5.46
C PRO A 30 -12.58 5.00 4.27
N SER A 31 -11.54 4.16 4.49
CA SER A 31 -10.61 3.69 3.45
C SER A 31 -10.77 2.20 3.18
N LYS A 32 -11.00 1.84 1.92
CA LYS A 32 -11.00 0.43 1.47
C LYS A 32 -9.57 -0.12 1.46
N VAL A 33 -8.58 0.70 1.08
CA VAL A 33 -7.16 0.30 1.07
C VAL A 33 -6.72 -0.12 2.45
N ALA A 34 -6.93 0.72 3.48
CA ALA A 34 -6.53 0.38 4.85
C ALA A 34 -7.18 -0.91 5.34
N ARG A 35 -8.49 -1.10 5.09
CA ARG A 35 -9.19 -2.34 5.47
C ARG A 35 -8.63 -3.59 4.79
N ILE A 36 -8.23 -3.49 3.52
CA ILE A 36 -7.63 -4.62 2.82
C ILE A 36 -6.23 -4.93 3.37
N LEU A 37 -5.44 -3.92 3.71
CA LEU A 37 -4.13 -4.10 4.35
C LEU A 37 -4.24 -4.77 5.73
N CYS A 38 -5.20 -4.35 6.56
CA CYS A 38 -5.50 -5.03 7.83
C CYS A 38 -5.82 -6.51 7.59
N ARG A 39 -6.73 -6.82 6.65
CA ARG A 39 -7.08 -8.19 6.31
C ARG A 39 -5.89 -9.00 5.79
N ALA A 40 -5.00 -8.39 5.01
CA ALA A 40 -3.78 -9.06 4.55
C ALA A 40 -2.88 -9.46 5.73
N ALA A 41 -2.67 -8.56 6.71
CA ALA A 41 -1.91 -8.86 7.91
C ALA A 41 -2.60 -9.94 8.78
N GLU A 42 -3.91 -9.86 8.97
CA GLU A 42 -4.71 -10.87 9.67
C GLU A 42 -4.62 -12.25 9.00
N ASN A 43 -4.48 -12.30 7.67
CA ASN A 43 -4.24 -13.52 6.89
C ASN A 43 -2.76 -13.97 6.88
N GLY A 44 -1.91 -13.37 7.73
CA GLY A 44 -0.52 -13.78 7.93
C GLY A 44 0.46 -13.27 6.89
N LYS A 45 0.11 -12.23 6.11
CA LYS A 45 1.06 -11.57 5.19
C LYS A 45 1.90 -10.57 5.95
N ASP A 46 3.18 -10.43 5.56
CA ASP A 46 4.00 -9.32 6.01
C ASP A 46 3.54 -8.02 5.36
N VAL A 47 2.92 -7.13 6.12
CA VAL A 47 2.42 -5.85 5.61
C VAL A 47 3.26 -4.71 6.17
N LEU A 48 3.97 -4.01 5.28
CA LEU A 48 4.77 -2.84 5.62
C LEU A 48 4.15 -1.58 5.00
N VAL A 49 3.81 -0.63 5.84
CA VAL A 49 3.21 0.64 5.44
C VAL A 49 4.14 1.79 5.80
N LEU A 50 4.67 2.48 4.81
CA LEU A 50 5.33 3.76 5.02
C LEU A 50 4.27 4.86 4.96
N MET A 51 3.96 5.48 6.10
CA MET A 51 2.93 6.50 6.20
C MET A 51 3.54 7.89 6.38
N GLU A 52 3.19 8.82 5.49
CA GLU A 52 3.56 10.23 5.62
C GLU A 52 2.62 10.94 6.60
N LEU A 53 3.12 11.29 7.77
CA LEU A 53 2.32 12.00 8.79
C LEU A 53 2.14 13.48 8.49
N ARG A 54 3.07 14.11 7.75
CA ARG A 54 3.02 15.54 7.43
C ARG A 54 2.18 15.85 6.19
N ALA A 55 1.16 15.04 5.92
CA ALA A 55 0.19 15.31 4.87
C ALA A 55 -0.74 16.44 5.33
N ARG A 56 -0.65 17.64 4.71
CA ARG A 56 -1.47 18.81 5.06
C ARG A 56 -2.94 18.43 5.23
N PHE A 57 -3.55 18.82 6.36
CA PHE A 57 -4.96 18.64 6.73
C PHE A 57 -5.42 17.19 6.98
N ASP A 58 -4.51 16.20 6.92
CA ASP A 58 -4.86 14.78 7.12
C ASP A 58 -4.07 14.10 8.25
N GLU A 59 -3.29 14.87 9.03
CA GLU A 59 -2.40 14.31 10.07
C GLU A 59 -3.18 13.45 11.08
N ALA A 60 -4.30 13.97 11.61
CA ALA A 60 -5.11 13.25 12.59
C ALA A 60 -5.74 11.98 12.00
N HIS A 61 -6.19 12.01 10.74
CA HIS A 61 -6.75 10.86 10.06
C HIS A 61 -5.68 9.80 9.77
N ASN A 62 -4.51 10.22 9.30
CA ASN A 62 -3.40 9.30 9.04
C ASN A 62 -2.93 8.63 10.33
N LEU A 63 -2.87 9.37 11.45
CA LEU A 63 -2.49 8.80 12.74
C LEU A 63 -3.52 7.76 13.23
N ALA A 64 -4.82 8.04 13.06
CA ALA A 64 -5.87 7.10 13.43
C ALA A 64 -5.81 5.81 12.59
N TRP A 65 -5.54 5.93 11.28
CA TRP A 65 -5.34 4.77 10.42
C TRP A 65 -4.06 4.00 10.73
N ALA A 66 -2.96 4.70 11.04
CA ALA A 66 -1.71 4.06 11.44
C ALA A 66 -1.92 3.15 12.65
N LYS A 67 -2.61 3.64 13.68
CA LYS A 67 -2.95 2.85 14.86
C LYS A 67 -3.79 1.61 14.52
N GLN A 68 -4.81 1.73 13.67
CA GLN A 68 -5.61 0.59 13.25
C GLN A 68 -4.80 -0.46 12.45
N LEU A 69 -3.89 0.00 11.60
CA LEU A 69 -2.98 -0.88 10.85
C LEU A 69 -2.04 -1.64 11.80
N GLU A 70 -1.45 -0.95 12.79
CA GLU A 70 -0.60 -1.57 13.81
C GLU A 70 -1.37 -2.58 14.65
N GLU A 71 -2.59 -2.26 15.08
CA GLU A 71 -3.48 -3.17 15.83
C GLU A 71 -3.83 -4.45 15.02
N ALA A 72 -3.91 -4.34 13.70
CA ALA A 72 -4.14 -5.48 12.80
C ALA A 72 -2.86 -6.29 12.49
N GLY A 73 -1.69 -5.86 12.98
CA GLY A 73 -0.42 -6.56 12.78
C GLY A 73 0.43 -6.03 11.62
N CYS A 74 0.07 -4.90 11.00
CA CYS A 74 0.92 -4.25 10.01
C CYS A 74 2.12 -3.57 10.69
N GLN A 75 3.27 -3.58 10.03
CA GLN A 75 4.39 -2.73 10.40
C GLN A 75 4.18 -1.33 9.80
N VAL A 76 4.19 -0.29 10.62
CA VAL A 76 4.03 1.09 10.14
C VAL A 76 5.32 1.87 10.37
N ILE A 77 5.85 2.48 9.30
CA ILE A 77 6.99 3.38 9.33
C ILE A 77 6.48 4.80 9.12
N TYR A 78 6.86 5.71 10.01
CA TYR A 78 6.44 7.12 10.00
C TYR A 78 7.48 8.00 9.32
N GLY A 79 7.54 7.92 8.00
CA GLY A 79 8.39 8.78 7.18
C GLY A 79 9.87 8.77 7.54
N MET A 80 10.58 9.76 7.02
CA MET A 80 11.98 10.04 7.37
C MET A 80 12.13 11.50 7.78
N GLU A 81 12.93 11.77 8.82
CA GLU A 81 13.18 13.13 9.28
C GLU A 81 13.81 13.97 8.17
N GLY A 82 13.31 15.19 7.97
CA GLY A 82 13.78 16.11 6.92
C GLY A 82 13.25 15.86 5.51
N PHE A 83 12.57 14.73 5.26
CA PHE A 83 12.02 14.38 3.95
C PHE A 83 10.51 14.13 4.00
N LYS A 84 9.86 14.26 2.85
CA LYS A 84 8.47 13.84 2.67
C LYS A 84 8.40 12.68 1.68
N CYS A 85 7.70 11.63 2.07
CA CYS A 85 7.38 10.55 1.15
C CYS A 85 6.15 10.90 0.33
N HIS A 86 6.35 11.28 -0.94
CA HIS A 86 5.27 11.60 -1.86
C HIS A 86 5.06 10.53 -2.94
N SER A 87 5.83 9.46 -2.94
CA SER A 87 5.67 8.33 -3.87
C SER A 87 4.34 7.61 -3.64
N LYS A 88 3.83 6.97 -4.68
CA LYS A 88 2.68 6.08 -4.66
C LYS A 88 3.12 4.77 -5.26
N VAL A 89 3.65 3.91 -4.41
CA VAL A 89 4.19 2.60 -4.77
C VAL A 89 3.56 1.55 -3.87
N CYS A 90 3.11 0.48 -4.48
CA CYS A 90 2.71 -0.74 -3.78
C CYS A 90 3.42 -1.92 -4.41
N LEU A 91 4.17 -2.66 -3.61
CA LEU A 91 4.85 -3.88 -4.00
C LEU A 91 4.20 -5.07 -3.32
N ILE A 92 3.79 -6.05 -4.10
CA ILE A 92 3.31 -7.35 -3.65
C ILE A 92 4.39 -8.37 -4.01
N THR A 93 4.93 -9.06 -3.00
CA THR A 93 5.92 -10.13 -3.20
C THR A 93 5.25 -11.47 -3.10
N THR A 94 5.46 -12.32 -4.09
CA THR A 94 4.93 -13.67 -4.16
C THR A 94 6.04 -14.71 -4.12
N ARG A 95 5.70 -15.93 -3.71
CA ARG A 95 6.56 -17.10 -3.84
C ARG A 95 5.75 -18.26 -4.41
N SER A 96 6.07 -18.63 -5.63
CA SER A 96 5.46 -19.78 -6.29
C SER A 96 6.55 -20.75 -6.76
N ARG A 97 6.42 -22.03 -6.40
CA ARG A 97 7.37 -23.10 -6.78
C ARG A 97 8.84 -22.75 -6.46
N GLY A 98 9.08 -22.08 -5.32
CA GLY A 98 10.41 -21.68 -4.87
C GLY A 98 10.99 -20.43 -5.55
N LYS A 99 10.26 -19.81 -6.47
CA LYS A 99 10.66 -18.57 -7.13
C LYS A 99 9.96 -17.36 -6.53
N THR A 100 10.69 -16.29 -6.28
CA THR A 100 10.14 -15.00 -5.87
C THR A 100 9.66 -14.25 -7.11
N GLY A 101 8.46 -13.74 -7.05
CA GLY A 101 7.86 -12.87 -8.06
C GLY A 101 7.41 -11.56 -7.43
N TYR A 102 7.22 -10.56 -8.26
CA TYR A 102 6.77 -9.23 -7.84
C TYR A 102 5.59 -8.77 -8.68
N LEU A 103 4.66 -8.07 -8.03
CA LEU A 103 3.64 -7.26 -8.68
C LEU A 103 3.78 -5.86 -8.12
N THR A 104 4.21 -4.93 -8.96
CA THR A 104 4.47 -3.54 -8.56
C THR A 104 3.43 -2.62 -9.17
N GLN A 105 2.82 -1.81 -8.33
CA GLN A 105 1.97 -0.70 -8.76
C GLN A 105 2.66 0.62 -8.45
N ILE A 106 2.76 1.48 -9.46
CA ILE A 106 3.33 2.83 -9.35
C ILE A 106 2.30 3.80 -9.93
N GLY A 107 2.04 4.90 -9.24
CA GLY A 107 1.04 5.87 -9.68
C GLY A 107 1.37 7.30 -9.38
N THR A 108 0.65 8.21 -10.03
CA THR A 108 0.67 9.65 -9.73
C THR A 108 -0.33 10.04 -8.65
N GLY A 109 -1.43 9.28 -8.53
CA GLY A 109 -2.55 9.52 -7.62
C GLY A 109 -2.38 8.87 -6.25
N ASN A 110 -2.88 9.54 -5.21
CA ASN A 110 -2.89 8.97 -3.86
C ASN A 110 -3.84 7.76 -3.74
N TYR A 111 -3.56 6.87 -2.79
CA TYR A 111 -4.43 5.76 -2.42
C TYR A 111 -5.67 6.24 -1.62
N ASN A 112 -6.38 7.19 -2.20
CA ASN A 112 -7.54 7.84 -1.59
C ASN A 112 -8.70 7.84 -2.57
N GLU A 113 -9.75 7.11 -2.25
CA GLU A 113 -10.89 6.87 -3.13
C GLU A 113 -11.63 8.16 -3.50
N LYS A 114 -11.66 9.15 -2.59
CA LYS A 114 -12.34 10.43 -2.83
C LYS A 114 -11.55 11.30 -3.82
N THR A 115 -10.24 11.45 -3.60
CA THR A 115 -9.41 12.26 -4.48
C THR A 115 -9.22 11.61 -5.86
N ASN A 116 -9.15 10.28 -5.91
CA ASN A 116 -9.04 9.55 -7.18
C ASN A 116 -10.26 9.74 -8.10
N ALA A 117 -11.43 10.04 -7.55
CA ALA A 117 -12.62 10.35 -8.35
C ALA A 117 -12.60 11.77 -8.95
N MET A 118 -11.74 12.66 -8.45
CA MET A 118 -11.66 14.07 -8.87
C MET A 118 -10.50 14.38 -9.81
N TYR A 119 -9.47 13.55 -9.81
CA TYR A 119 -8.25 13.76 -10.58
C TYR A 119 -8.08 12.71 -11.67
N THR A 120 -7.42 13.10 -12.75
CA THR A 120 -6.92 12.17 -13.78
C THR A 120 -5.50 11.77 -13.42
N ASP A 121 -5.30 10.50 -13.09
CA ASP A 121 -4.02 9.96 -12.68
C ASP A 121 -3.58 8.82 -13.60
N LEU A 122 -2.27 8.62 -13.67
CA LEU A 122 -1.65 7.49 -14.37
C LEU A 122 -1.28 6.41 -13.34
N CYS A 123 -1.47 5.16 -13.73
CA CYS A 123 -1.15 4.00 -12.91
C CYS A 123 -0.51 2.91 -13.78
N LEU A 124 0.70 2.51 -13.42
CA LEU A 124 1.37 1.33 -13.97
C LEU A 124 1.18 0.18 -12.98
N MET A 125 0.75 -0.97 -13.47
CA MET A 125 0.81 -2.25 -12.77
C MET A 125 1.64 -3.21 -13.61
N THR A 126 2.69 -3.78 -13.01
CA THR A 126 3.66 -4.61 -13.75
C THR A 126 4.18 -5.76 -12.91
N ALA A 127 4.53 -6.86 -13.57
CA ALA A 127 5.27 -7.99 -13.00
C ALA A 127 6.74 -7.98 -13.43
N ASP A 128 7.26 -6.86 -13.92
CA ASP A 128 8.66 -6.72 -14.28
C ASP A 128 9.56 -6.93 -13.06
N GLN A 129 10.54 -7.85 -13.21
CA GLN A 129 11.39 -8.28 -12.11
C GLN A 129 12.30 -7.15 -11.63
N ALA A 130 12.88 -6.37 -12.54
CA ALA A 130 13.81 -5.30 -12.21
C ALA A 130 13.09 -4.15 -11.47
N ILE A 131 11.88 -3.78 -11.93
CA ILE A 131 11.05 -2.79 -11.24
C ILE A 131 10.64 -3.30 -9.85
N GLY A 132 10.34 -4.58 -9.71
CA GLY A 132 10.03 -5.19 -8.42
C GLY A 132 11.22 -5.19 -7.46
N GLU A 133 12.41 -5.48 -7.95
CA GLU A 133 13.66 -5.45 -7.17
C GLU A 133 13.99 -4.03 -6.69
N ASP A 134 13.80 -3.01 -7.54
CA ASP A 134 13.99 -1.61 -7.16
C ASP A 134 12.97 -1.12 -6.12
N ALA A 135 11.77 -1.71 -6.10
CA ALA A 135 10.72 -1.36 -5.15
C ALA A 135 10.82 -2.14 -3.81
N ALA A 136 11.65 -3.18 -3.75
CA ALA A 136 11.78 -4.07 -2.60
C ALA A 136 12.64 -3.47 -1.48
#